data_a7e50dda1cfffe286c24cc98fced6f51
#
_entry.id   a7e50dda1cfffe286c24cc98fced6f51
#
_cell.length_a   1.000
_cell.length_b   1.000
_cell.length_c   1.000
_cell.angle_alpha   90.00
_cell.angle_beta   90.00
_cell.angle_gamma   90.00
#
_symmetry.space_group_name_H-M   'P 1'
#
loop_
_entity.id
_entity.type
_entity.pdbx_description
1 polymer ?
#
loop_
_entity_poly.entity_id
_entity_poly.type
_entity_poly.pdbx_seq_one_letter_code
_entity_poly.pdbx_strand_id
1 'polypeptide(L)'
;MNGPSADAPTTATTVPTPGTAGPPPAVDLAGHTTVGDLTLDVRLKVRPGELVAVVGPNGAGKTTLLRLVAGLVALDAGSLSLGGRVVDDATSSGFVASHHRRVGWVPQDRLLFDHLPVAANVGFSPQATPERVAHLLAELDLADLADRRPTDCSGGQAQRVAVARALAGAPDVLLLDEPSTALDAESRRRIYHLLDDGERPATLLVTHDPGEAAGLADRVVELATGQVVGGAP
;
A
#
# COMPACT_ATOMS: atom_id res chain seq x y z
N MET A 1 13.14 -42.52 -67.58
CA MET A 1 11.79 -42.58 -67.00
C MET A 1 11.85 -41.93 -65.63
N ASN A 2 11.28 -40.75 -65.59
CA ASN A 2 11.25 -39.89 -64.39
C ASN A 2 10.19 -40.35 -63.39
N GLY A 3 10.61 -40.50 -62.13
CA GLY A 3 9.70 -40.64 -61.02
C GLY A 3 9.59 -39.28 -60.23
N PRO A 4 8.40 -38.83 -59.84
CA PRO A 4 8.25 -37.52 -59.25
C PRO A 4 8.62 -37.53 -57.76
N SER A 5 9.38 -36.48 -57.41
CA SER A 5 9.70 -36.11 -56.01
C SER A 5 8.44 -35.60 -55.32
N ALA A 6 8.11 -36.16 -54.17
CA ALA A 6 7.01 -35.70 -53.33
C ALA A 6 7.52 -34.63 -52.35
N ASP A 7 7.08 -33.39 -52.57
CA ASP A 7 7.24 -32.31 -51.61
C ASP A 7 6.31 -32.55 -50.42
N ALA A 8 6.86 -32.66 -49.21
CA ALA A 8 6.12 -32.66 -47.97
C ALA A 8 5.91 -31.21 -47.49
N PRO A 9 4.70 -30.82 -47.07
CA PRO A 9 4.47 -29.46 -46.55
C PRO A 9 5.10 -29.31 -45.19
N THR A 10 5.99 -28.34 -45.07
CA THR A 10 6.56 -27.87 -43.80
C THR A 10 5.47 -27.16 -43.00
N THR A 11 4.93 -27.83 -42.00
CA THR A 11 4.05 -27.20 -41.00
C THR A 11 4.85 -26.21 -40.15
N ALA A 12 4.68 -24.94 -40.44
CA ALA A 12 5.20 -23.85 -39.60
C ALA A 12 4.48 -23.90 -38.23
N THR A 13 5.18 -24.38 -37.22
CA THR A 13 4.74 -24.26 -35.83
C THR A 13 4.77 -22.79 -35.43
N THR A 14 3.57 -22.15 -35.39
CA THR A 14 3.39 -20.79 -34.88
C THR A 14 3.68 -20.81 -33.39
N VAL A 15 4.83 -20.33 -32.97
CA VAL A 15 5.14 -20.06 -31.57
C VAL A 15 4.16 -18.95 -31.12
N PRO A 16 3.33 -19.17 -30.09
CA PRO A 16 2.45 -18.12 -29.60
C PRO A 16 3.31 -16.97 -29.07
N THR A 17 3.10 -15.78 -29.64
CA THR A 17 3.66 -14.53 -29.13
C THR A 17 3.22 -14.37 -27.67
N PRO A 18 4.14 -14.12 -26.72
CA PRO A 18 3.74 -13.85 -25.34
C PRO A 18 2.83 -12.61 -25.36
N GLY A 19 1.57 -12.80 -24.97
CA GLY A 19 0.63 -11.70 -24.80
C GLY A 19 1.28 -10.65 -23.89
N THR A 20 1.14 -9.38 -24.25
CA THR A 20 1.58 -8.24 -23.46
C THR A 20 0.93 -8.31 -22.08
N ALA A 21 1.62 -8.96 -21.14
CA ALA A 21 1.24 -8.91 -19.73
C ALA A 21 1.29 -7.43 -19.32
N GLY A 22 0.20 -6.91 -18.78
CA GLY A 22 0.16 -5.57 -18.21
C GLY A 22 1.24 -5.37 -17.14
N PRO A 23 1.42 -4.16 -16.62
CA PRO A 23 2.40 -3.91 -15.58
C PRO A 23 2.16 -4.87 -14.39
N PRO A 24 3.21 -5.31 -13.70
CA PRO A 24 3.07 -6.20 -12.55
C PRO A 24 2.22 -5.52 -11.47
N PRO A 25 1.48 -6.28 -10.66
CA PRO A 25 0.76 -5.74 -9.50
C PRO A 25 1.72 -4.96 -8.60
N ALA A 26 1.22 -3.85 -8.05
CA ALA A 26 1.97 -3.11 -7.03
C ALA A 26 2.11 -3.91 -5.74
N VAL A 27 1.07 -4.70 -5.39
CA VAL A 27 1.11 -5.70 -4.32
C VAL A 27 0.58 -7.01 -4.88
N ASP A 28 1.35 -8.09 -4.74
CA ASP A 28 0.90 -9.47 -5.01
C ASP A 28 1.25 -10.33 -3.80
N LEU A 29 0.26 -10.62 -2.99
CA LEU A 29 0.36 -11.38 -1.75
C LEU A 29 -0.42 -12.69 -1.90
N ALA A 30 0.24 -13.81 -1.65
CA ALA A 30 -0.40 -15.12 -1.52
C ALA A 30 0.35 -15.91 -0.43
N GLY A 31 -0.21 -15.96 0.76
CA GLY A 31 0.46 -16.65 1.86
C GLY A 31 -0.25 -16.49 3.19
N HIS A 32 0.31 -17.13 4.19
CA HIS A 32 -0.22 -17.04 5.56
C HIS A 32 0.88 -16.70 6.58
N THR A 33 0.45 -16.13 7.70
CA THR A 33 1.28 -15.87 8.88
C THR A 33 0.44 -16.00 10.15
N THR A 34 1.07 -16.38 11.26
CA THR A 34 0.43 -16.46 12.56
C THR A 34 1.07 -15.45 13.52
N VAL A 35 0.24 -14.61 14.12
CA VAL A 35 0.65 -13.60 15.10
C VAL A 35 -0.21 -13.76 16.35
N GLY A 36 0.35 -14.29 17.43
CA GLY A 36 -0.42 -14.69 18.60
C GLY A 36 -1.46 -15.75 18.26
N ASP A 37 -2.72 -15.49 18.57
CA ASP A 37 -3.84 -16.40 18.26
C ASP A 37 -4.46 -16.17 16.88
N LEU A 38 -4.00 -15.18 16.12
CA LEU A 38 -4.52 -14.85 14.80
C LEU A 38 -3.70 -15.55 13.72
N THR A 39 -4.36 -16.37 12.90
CA THR A 39 -3.80 -16.85 11.63
C THR A 39 -4.40 -16.02 10.50
N LEU A 40 -3.53 -15.36 9.75
CA LEU A 40 -3.88 -14.58 8.55
C LEU A 40 -3.53 -15.42 7.31
N ASP A 41 -4.51 -15.80 6.50
CA ASP A 41 -4.34 -16.51 5.22
C ASP A 41 -4.99 -15.67 4.11
N VAL A 42 -4.17 -15.01 3.30
CA VAL A 42 -4.64 -13.97 2.39
C VAL A 42 -4.08 -14.17 0.99
N ARG A 43 -4.96 -13.96 0.01
CA ARG A 43 -4.60 -13.72 -1.40
C ARG A 43 -5.13 -12.36 -1.81
N LEU A 44 -4.23 -11.45 -2.14
CA LEU A 44 -4.57 -10.08 -2.47
C LEU A 44 -3.64 -9.54 -3.54
N LYS A 45 -4.24 -8.97 -4.59
CA LYS A 45 -3.51 -8.21 -5.61
C LYS A 45 -4.00 -6.78 -5.62
N VAL A 46 -3.09 -5.83 -5.72
CA VAL A 46 -3.38 -4.41 -5.87
C VAL A 46 -2.63 -3.90 -7.09
N ARG A 47 -3.32 -3.23 -8.00
CA ARG A 47 -2.73 -2.66 -9.22
C ARG A 47 -1.99 -1.35 -8.89
N PRO A 48 -1.02 -0.93 -9.73
CA PRO A 48 -0.48 0.43 -9.62
C PRO A 48 -1.60 1.48 -9.66
N GLY A 49 -1.56 2.42 -8.72
CA GLY A 49 -2.58 3.48 -8.59
C GLY A 49 -3.95 3.03 -8.04
N GLU A 50 -4.19 1.74 -7.81
CA GLU A 50 -5.44 1.24 -7.24
C GLU A 50 -5.50 1.54 -5.72
N LEU A 51 -6.66 2.03 -5.26
CA LEU A 51 -6.98 2.12 -3.84
C LEU A 51 -7.93 0.99 -3.46
N VAL A 52 -7.45 0.09 -2.61
CA VAL A 52 -8.24 -1.02 -2.09
C VAL A 52 -8.59 -0.76 -0.63
N ALA A 53 -9.87 -0.64 -0.32
CA ALA A 53 -10.33 -0.61 1.06
C ALA A 53 -10.42 -2.01 1.64
N VAL A 54 -9.83 -2.20 2.81
CA VAL A 54 -9.90 -3.43 3.60
C VAL A 54 -10.82 -3.19 4.78
N VAL A 55 -11.98 -3.80 4.75
CA VAL A 55 -13.00 -3.70 5.80
C VAL A 55 -13.13 -5.01 6.57
N GLY A 56 -13.79 -4.99 7.72
CA GLY A 56 -14.03 -6.19 8.53
C GLY A 56 -14.06 -5.90 10.01
N PRO A 57 -14.46 -6.86 10.84
CA PRO A 57 -14.58 -6.68 12.29
C PRO A 57 -13.22 -6.43 12.96
N ASN A 58 -13.29 -5.93 14.21
CA ASN A 58 -12.07 -5.82 15.04
C ASN A 58 -11.47 -7.21 15.28
N GLY A 59 -10.15 -7.28 15.25
CA GLY A 59 -9.44 -8.57 15.38
C GLY A 59 -9.39 -9.43 14.11
N ALA A 60 -10.00 -9.00 12.99
CA ALA A 60 -9.97 -9.75 11.73
C ALA A 60 -8.58 -9.88 11.08
N GLY A 61 -7.58 -9.10 11.53
CA GLY A 61 -6.23 -9.13 10.97
C GLY A 61 -5.89 -7.97 10.04
N LYS A 62 -6.73 -6.94 9.94
CA LYS A 62 -6.51 -5.79 9.02
C LYS A 62 -5.16 -5.11 9.24
N THR A 63 -4.84 -4.71 10.47
CA THR A 63 -3.54 -4.12 10.81
C THR A 63 -2.39 -5.11 10.61
N THR A 64 -2.60 -6.41 10.85
CA THR A 64 -1.60 -7.46 10.60
C THR A 64 -1.29 -7.58 9.13
N LEU A 65 -2.29 -7.49 8.25
CA LEU A 65 -2.11 -7.42 6.80
C LEU A 65 -1.23 -6.22 6.41
N LEU A 66 -1.52 -5.03 6.95
CA LEU A 66 -0.67 -3.85 6.67
C LEU A 66 0.76 -4.05 7.18
N ARG A 67 0.95 -4.60 8.39
CA ARG A 67 2.28 -4.89 8.96
C ARG A 67 3.07 -5.90 8.12
N LEU A 68 2.40 -6.88 7.53
CA LEU A 68 3.01 -7.86 6.64
C LEU A 68 3.53 -7.17 5.36
N VAL A 69 2.70 -6.34 4.70
CA VAL A 69 3.10 -5.58 3.52
C VAL A 69 4.22 -4.59 3.86
N ALA A 70 4.15 -3.94 5.03
CA ALA A 70 5.21 -3.04 5.52
C ALA A 70 6.54 -3.74 5.86
N GLY A 71 6.57 -5.07 5.99
CA GLY A 71 7.77 -5.82 6.40
C GLY A 71 8.07 -5.76 7.89
N LEU A 72 7.05 -5.69 8.72
CA LEU A 72 7.13 -5.76 10.18
C LEU A 72 6.73 -7.13 10.72
N VAL A 73 6.09 -7.93 9.88
CA VAL A 73 5.74 -9.33 10.11
C VAL A 73 6.17 -10.10 8.87
N ALA A 74 6.75 -11.27 9.05
CA ALA A 74 7.12 -12.16 7.95
C ALA A 74 6.01 -13.18 7.67
N LEU A 75 6.01 -13.74 6.46
CA LEU A 75 5.18 -14.89 6.09
C LEU A 75 5.73 -16.19 6.72
N ASP A 76 4.85 -17.03 7.21
CA ASP A 76 5.16 -18.42 7.58
C ASP A 76 5.16 -19.33 6.34
N ALA A 77 4.30 -19.03 5.34
CA ALA A 77 4.31 -19.71 4.05
C ALA A 77 3.75 -18.80 2.95
N GLY A 78 4.17 -19.06 1.71
CA GLY A 78 3.77 -18.27 0.55
C GLY A 78 4.75 -17.17 0.20
N SER A 79 4.30 -16.15 -0.55
CA SER A 79 5.14 -15.06 -1.00
C SER A 79 4.41 -13.73 -1.07
N LEU A 80 5.19 -12.66 -0.95
CA LEU A 80 4.78 -11.28 -1.18
C LEU A 80 5.73 -10.63 -2.17
N SER A 81 5.19 -10.03 -3.22
CA SER A 81 5.95 -9.15 -4.10
C SER A 81 5.37 -7.73 -4.12
N LEU A 82 6.26 -6.74 -4.26
CA LEU A 82 5.93 -5.34 -4.43
C LEU A 82 6.51 -4.86 -5.76
N GLY A 83 5.65 -4.34 -6.65
CA GLY A 83 6.07 -3.90 -7.99
C GLY A 83 6.76 -5.01 -8.80
N GLY A 84 6.38 -6.28 -8.62
CA GLY A 84 7.00 -7.45 -9.25
C GLY A 84 8.30 -7.94 -8.60
N ARG A 85 8.83 -7.24 -7.58
CA ARG A 85 9.98 -7.68 -6.79
C ARG A 85 9.51 -8.49 -5.59
N VAL A 86 9.96 -9.72 -5.44
CA VAL A 86 9.71 -10.53 -4.24
C VAL A 86 10.41 -9.88 -3.04
N VAL A 87 9.64 -9.58 -2.00
CA VAL A 87 10.10 -8.93 -0.75
C VAL A 87 9.97 -9.82 0.47
N ASP A 88 9.19 -10.88 0.36
CA ASP A 88 9.05 -11.91 1.39
C ASP A 88 8.71 -13.24 0.71
N ASP A 89 9.48 -14.28 1.01
CA ASP A 89 9.27 -15.62 0.47
C ASP A 89 9.70 -16.65 1.52
N ALA A 90 8.71 -17.30 2.11
CA ALA A 90 8.91 -18.27 3.16
C ALA A 90 9.74 -19.51 2.72
N THR A 91 9.84 -19.77 1.41
CA THR A 91 10.61 -20.93 0.88
C THR A 91 12.09 -20.62 0.70
N SER A 92 12.47 -19.35 0.55
CA SER A 92 13.85 -18.96 0.19
C SER A 92 14.57 -18.15 1.25
N SER A 93 14.03 -18.02 2.47
CA SER A 93 14.52 -17.11 3.53
C SER A 93 14.75 -15.66 3.08
N GLY A 94 14.14 -15.28 1.96
CA GLY A 94 14.25 -13.96 1.37
C GLY A 94 13.28 -12.96 2.01
N PHE A 95 13.74 -12.24 3.06
CA PHE A 95 12.95 -11.20 3.70
C PHE A 95 13.62 -9.84 3.53
N VAL A 96 12.94 -8.92 2.85
CA VAL A 96 13.36 -7.53 2.70
C VAL A 96 12.82 -6.71 3.87
N ALA A 97 13.72 -6.11 4.64
CA ALA A 97 13.36 -5.26 5.78
C ALA A 97 12.53 -4.03 5.34
N SER A 98 11.66 -3.53 6.23
CA SER A 98 10.69 -2.47 5.95
C SER A 98 11.29 -1.22 5.28
N HIS A 99 12.46 -0.76 5.75
CA HIS A 99 13.13 0.44 5.22
C HIS A 99 13.67 0.29 3.78
N HIS A 100 13.64 -0.92 3.21
CA HIS A 100 14.00 -1.20 1.82
C HIS A 100 12.77 -1.51 0.93
N ARG A 101 11.55 -1.40 1.46
CA ARG A 101 10.32 -1.76 0.73
C ARG A 101 9.62 -0.60 0.02
N ARG A 102 10.12 0.61 0.00
CA ARG A 102 9.45 1.77 -0.62
C ARG A 102 7.94 1.86 -0.30
N VAL A 103 7.60 1.59 0.95
CA VAL A 103 6.24 1.61 1.49
C VAL A 103 6.08 2.82 2.40
N GLY A 104 5.06 3.65 2.15
CA GLY A 104 4.61 4.66 3.10
C GLY A 104 3.56 4.04 4.03
N TRP A 105 3.66 4.28 5.33
CA TRP A 105 2.69 3.75 6.28
C TRP A 105 2.24 4.81 7.28
N VAL A 106 0.92 4.93 7.41
CA VAL A 106 0.24 5.72 8.43
C VAL A 106 -0.46 4.74 9.38
N PRO A 107 0.16 4.40 10.51
CA PRO A 107 -0.47 3.55 11.52
C PRO A 107 -1.53 4.34 12.30
N GLN A 108 -2.44 3.63 12.97
CA GLN A 108 -3.51 4.20 13.78
C GLN A 108 -2.99 5.20 14.83
N ASP A 109 -1.83 4.90 15.47
CA ASP A 109 -1.19 5.75 16.47
C ASP A 109 -0.30 6.85 15.88
N ARG A 110 -0.32 7.03 14.55
CA ARG A 110 0.48 8.02 13.80
C ARG A 110 1.99 7.86 13.92
N LEU A 111 2.52 7.48 15.07
CA LEU A 111 3.94 7.27 15.38
C LEU A 111 4.84 8.43 14.91
N LEU A 112 4.45 9.68 15.20
CA LEU A 112 5.25 10.87 14.93
C LEU A 112 6.44 10.94 15.89
N PHE A 113 7.52 11.57 15.43
CA PHE A 113 8.70 11.83 16.26
C PHE A 113 8.50 13.11 17.06
N ASP A 114 8.12 13.00 18.33
CA ASP A 114 7.78 14.14 19.20
C ASP A 114 8.94 15.12 19.41
N HIS A 115 10.17 14.65 19.27
CA HIS A 115 11.38 15.46 19.40
C HIS A 115 11.75 16.25 18.13
N LEU A 116 11.11 15.97 16.99
CA LEU A 116 11.34 16.63 15.71
C LEU A 116 10.19 17.59 15.38
N PRO A 117 10.46 18.74 14.75
CA PRO A 117 9.41 19.60 14.21
C PRO A 117 8.61 18.90 13.10
N VAL A 118 7.42 19.46 12.78
CA VAL A 118 6.53 18.96 11.73
C VAL A 118 7.27 18.82 10.39
N ALA A 119 8.01 19.83 9.94
CA ALA A 119 8.75 19.76 8.69
C ALA A 119 9.79 18.64 8.69
N ALA A 120 10.49 18.42 9.81
CA ALA A 120 11.45 17.33 9.93
C ALA A 120 10.80 15.95 10.04
N ASN A 121 9.60 15.86 10.61
CA ASN A 121 8.80 14.64 10.55
C ASN A 121 8.43 14.30 9.10
N VAL A 122 7.91 15.26 8.33
CA VAL A 122 7.54 15.06 6.92
C VAL A 122 8.77 14.70 6.09
N GLY A 123 9.88 15.42 6.26
CA GLY A 123 11.14 15.19 5.55
C GLY A 123 12.01 14.05 6.09
N PHE A 124 11.47 13.17 6.95
CA PHE A 124 12.27 12.13 7.61
C PHE A 124 12.81 11.07 6.64
N SER A 125 12.09 10.79 5.56
CA SER A 125 12.52 9.82 4.56
C SER A 125 13.75 10.33 3.81
N PRO A 126 14.81 9.51 3.60
CA PRO A 126 15.95 9.88 2.76
C PRO A 126 15.58 10.23 1.30
N GLN A 127 14.41 9.79 0.84
CA GLN A 127 13.90 10.08 -0.51
C GLN A 127 13.04 11.36 -0.55
N ALA A 128 12.72 11.97 0.59
CA ALA A 128 11.95 13.20 0.63
C ALA A 128 12.83 14.38 0.16
N THR A 129 12.38 15.09 -0.88
CA THR A 129 13.05 16.31 -1.31
C THR A 129 12.45 17.54 -0.61
N PRO A 130 13.21 18.63 -0.42
CA PRO A 130 12.69 19.85 0.18
C PRO A 130 11.45 20.40 -0.52
N GLU A 131 11.42 20.32 -1.87
CA GLU A 131 10.31 20.79 -2.69
C GLU A 131 9.04 19.94 -2.43
N ARG A 132 9.19 18.62 -2.32
CA ARG A 132 8.07 17.73 -2.03
C ARG A 132 7.56 17.92 -0.60
N VAL A 133 8.45 18.14 0.36
CA VAL A 133 8.08 18.47 1.74
C VAL A 133 7.27 19.77 1.78
N ALA A 134 7.77 20.85 1.14
CA ALA A 134 7.07 22.12 1.08
C ALA A 134 5.71 22.01 0.40
N HIS A 135 5.61 21.27 -0.70
CA HIS A 135 4.35 21.00 -1.40
C HIS A 135 3.35 20.28 -0.49
N LEU A 136 3.73 19.18 0.17
CA LEU A 136 2.84 18.43 1.05
C LEU A 136 2.40 19.23 2.28
N LEU A 137 3.29 20.07 2.84
CA LEU A 137 2.94 20.99 3.92
C LEU A 137 1.88 22.00 3.48
N ALA A 138 1.98 22.52 2.25
CA ALA A 138 0.99 23.46 1.70
C ALA A 138 -0.35 22.78 1.43
N GLU A 139 -0.36 21.64 0.71
CA GLU A 139 -1.57 20.91 0.36
C GLU A 139 -2.37 20.45 1.60
N LEU A 140 -1.67 20.06 2.65
CA LEU A 140 -2.28 19.60 3.89
C LEU A 140 -2.49 20.71 4.91
N ASP A 141 -2.28 21.99 4.55
CA ASP A 141 -2.47 23.14 5.45
C ASP A 141 -1.66 22.99 6.75
N LEU A 142 -0.37 22.72 6.58
CA LEU A 142 0.60 22.51 7.66
C LEU A 142 1.77 23.51 7.60
N ALA A 143 1.79 24.41 6.60
CA ALA A 143 2.92 25.33 6.39
C ALA A 143 3.24 26.18 7.63
N ASP A 144 2.19 26.73 8.27
CA ASP A 144 2.33 27.55 9.48
C ASP A 144 2.69 26.72 10.73
N LEU A 145 2.68 25.40 10.61
CA LEU A 145 3.03 24.48 11.68
C LEU A 145 4.41 23.85 11.51
N ALA A 146 5.13 24.20 10.44
CA ALA A 146 6.37 23.55 10.03
C ALA A 146 7.40 23.43 11.15
N ASP A 147 7.54 24.49 11.96
CA ASP A 147 8.49 24.58 13.07
C ASP A 147 7.93 24.08 14.41
N ARG A 148 6.63 23.76 14.49
CA ARG A 148 6.00 23.22 15.71
C ARG A 148 6.33 21.73 15.89
N ARG A 149 6.22 21.25 17.12
CA ARG A 149 6.31 19.83 17.45
C ARG A 149 4.96 19.14 17.28
N PRO A 150 4.92 17.86 16.99
CA PRO A 150 3.66 17.09 16.93
C PRO A 150 2.81 17.17 18.20
N THR A 151 3.45 17.27 19.35
CA THR A 151 2.79 17.45 20.66
C THR A 151 1.98 18.75 20.79
N ASP A 152 2.32 19.76 19.98
CA ASP A 152 1.65 21.08 19.96
C ASP A 152 0.57 21.13 18.87
N CYS A 153 0.36 20.03 18.14
CA CYS A 153 -0.64 19.90 17.09
C CYS A 153 -1.94 19.30 17.62
N SER A 154 -3.07 19.72 17.03
CA SER A 154 -4.33 19.00 17.24
C SER A 154 -4.27 17.57 16.68
N GLY A 155 -5.19 16.68 17.10
CA GLY A 155 -5.25 15.32 16.58
C GLY A 155 -5.38 15.27 15.06
N GLY A 156 -6.17 16.15 14.45
CA GLY A 156 -6.33 16.25 13.00
C GLY A 156 -5.06 16.80 12.30
N GLN A 157 -4.38 17.79 12.90
CA GLN A 157 -3.10 18.29 12.39
C GLN A 157 -2.03 17.19 12.43
N ALA A 158 -1.88 16.49 13.55
CA ALA A 158 -0.95 15.38 13.70
C ALA A 158 -1.24 14.25 12.69
N GLN A 159 -2.50 13.98 12.40
CA GLN A 159 -2.89 12.99 11.36
C GLN A 159 -2.43 13.44 9.97
N ARG A 160 -2.68 14.72 9.61
CA ARG A 160 -2.20 15.28 8.34
C ARG A 160 -0.67 15.22 8.23
N VAL A 161 0.06 15.47 9.32
CA VAL A 161 1.53 15.32 9.36
C VAL A 161 1.94 13.86 9.11
N ALA A 162 1.25 12.87 9.69
CA ALA A 162 1.55 11.45 9.46
C ALA A 162 1.34 11.06 7.99
N VAL A 163 0.27 11.55 7.35
CA VAL A 163 0.00 11.33 5.92
C VAL A 163 1.07 12.01 5.06
N ALA A 164 1.40 13.29 5.35
CA ALA A 164 2.48 14.00 4.65
C ALA A 164 3.80 13.24 4.71
N ARG A 165 4.19 12.76 5.90
CA ARG A 165 5.41 11.98 6.10
C ARG A 165 5.42 10.69 5.27
N ALA A 166 4.29 9.97 5.25
CA ALA A 166 4.18 8.72 4.49
C ALA A 166 4.31 8.94 2.98
N LEU A 167 3.80 10.08 2.46
CA LEU A 167 3.85 10.44 1.04
C LEU A 167 5.15 11.11 0.61
N ALA A 168 5.90 11.74 1.54
CA ALA A 168 7.08 12.53 1.21
C ALA A 168 8.20 11.71 0.57
N GLY A 169 8.32 10.43 0.93
CA GLY A 169 9.29 9.50 0.35
C GLY A 169 8.92 8.97 -1.05
N ALA A 170 7.85 9.46 -1.68
CA ALA A 170 7.33 8.94 -2.95
C ALA A 170 7.23 7.39 -2.95
N PRO A 171 6.43 6.80 -2.05
CA PRO A 171 6.30 5.37 -1.94
C PRO A 171 5.61 4.76 -3.17
N ASP A 172 5.94 3.50 -3.49
CA ASP A 172 5.22 2.74 -4.52
C ASP A 172 3.90 2.18 -3.97
N VAL A 173 3.84 1.93 -2.64
CA VAL A 173 2.66 1.45 -1.93
C VAL A 173 2.42 2.32 -0.69
N LEU A 174 1.18 2.73 -0.48
CA LEU A 174 0.74 3.48 0.70
C LEU A 174 -0.20 2.60 1.56
N LEU A 175 0.07 2.54 2.85
CA LEU A 175 -0.72 1.81 3.83
C LEU A 175 -1.33 2.81 4.82
N LEU A 176 -2.64 2.78 4.93
CA LEU A 176 -3.41 3.68 5.78
C LEU A 176 -4.24 2.84 6.77
N ASP A 177 -3.96 2.99 8.06
CA ASP A 177 -4.70 2.29 9.13
C ASP A 177 -5.62 3.28 9.84
N GLU A 178 -6.91 3.27 9.47
CA GLU A 178 -7.95 4.17 9.98
C GLU A 178 -7.57 5.68 9.92
N PRO A 179 -7.17 6.19 8.76
CA PRO A 179 -6.57 7.53 8.64
C PRO A 179 -7.55 8.67 8.95
N SER A 180 -8.86 8.43 8.84
CA SER A 180 -9.90 9.44 9.05
C SER A 180 -10.43 9.51 10.47
N THR A 181 -10.02 8.58 11.34
CA THR A 181 -10.44 8.57 12.74
C THR A 181 -10.01 9.87 13.42
N ALA A 182 -10.96 10.55 14.06
CA ALA A 182 -10.79 11.85 14.74
C ALA A 182 -10.46 13.05 13.82
N LEU A 183 -10.73 12.95 12.50
CA LEU A 183 -10.64 14.09 11.58
C LEU A 183 -11.97 14.84 11.46
N ASP A 184 -11.88 16.17 11.42
CA ASP A 184 -12.97 17.00 10.94
C ASP A 184 -13.18 16.83 9.41
N ALA A 185 -14.32 17.30 8.91
CA ALA A 185 -14.68 17.13 7.49
C ALA A 185 -13.70 17.83 6.53
N GLU A 186 -13.05 18.91 6.94
CA GLU A 186 -12.10 19.64 6.10
C GLU A 186 -10.76 18.89 6.00
N SER A 187 -10.21 18.45 7.13
CA SER A 187 -8.98 17.64 7.18
C SER A 187 -9.13 16.35 6.38
N ARG A 188 -10.29 15.68 6.49
CA ARG A 188 -10.63 14.48 5.72
C ARG A 188 -10.63 14.76 4.23
N ARG A 189 -11.27 15.85 3.80
CA ARG A 189 -11.36 16.23 2.39
C ARG A 189 -9.98 16.52 1.77
N ARG A 190 -9.07 17.17 2.51
CA ARG A 190 -7.70 17.44 2.06
C ARG A 190 -6.91 16.15 1.84
N ILE A 191 -6.99 15.20 2.78
CA ILE A 191 -6.34 13.89 2.63
C ILE A 191 -6.92 13.15 1.42
N TYR A 192 -8.24 13.15 1.26
CA TYR A 192 -8.90 12.45 0.16
C TYR A 192 -8.53 13.04 -1.20
N HIS A 193 -8.41 14.37 -1.29
CA HIS A 193 -7.96 15.03 -2.53
C HIS A 193 -6.56 14.56 -2.95
N LEU A 194 -5.63 14.42 -2.00
CA LEU A 194 -4.30 13.88 -2.29
C LEU A 194 -4.32 12.39 -2.71
N LEU A 195 -5.32 11.64 -2.29
CA LEU A 195 -5.48 10.24 -2.64
C LEU A 195 -6.26 10.03 -3.95
N ASP A 196 -6.98 11.04 -4.42
CA ASP A 196 -7.77 11.00 -5.67
C ASP A 196 -7.00 11.53 -6.88
N ASP A 197 -5.81 12.11 -6.67
CA ASP A 197 -4.93 12.55 -7.74
C ASP A 197 -4.40 11.35 -8.55
N GLY A 198 -4.54 11.38 -9.89
CA GLY A 198 -4.31 10.25 -10.78
C GLY A 198 -2.90 9.63 -10.76
N GLU A 199 -1.95 10.23 -10.04
CA GLU A 199 -0.59 9.72 -9.82
C GLU A 199 -0.39 9.12 -8.41
N ARG A 200 -1.48 8.74 -7.73
CA ARG A 200 -1.38 8.16 -6.38
C ARG A 200 -0.62 6.83 -6.35
N PRO A 201 0.10 6.50 -5.27
CA PRO A 201 0.64 5.17 -5.06
C PRO A 201 -0.49 4.13 -4.94
N ALA A 202 -0.20 2.87 -5.21
CA ALA A 202 -1.11 1.79 -4.87
C ALA A 202 -1.41 1.84 -3.37
N THR A 203 -2.68 1.86 -2.98
CA THR A 203 -3.06 2.16 -1.60
C THR A 203 -3.89 1.04 -0.98
N LEU A 204 -3.51 0.60 0.21
CA LEU A 204 -4.34 -0.23 1.08
C LEU A 204 -4.89 0.64 2.22
N LEU A 205 -6.19 0.82 2.24
CA LEU A 205 -6.92 1.61 3.23
C LEU A 205 -7.70 0.67 4.16
N VAL A 206 -7.28 0.58 5.41
CA VAL A 206 -8.10 -0.05 6.45
C VAL A 206 -9.04 0.98 7.03
N THR A 207 -10.32 0.69 6.98
CA THR A 207 -11.36 1.55 7.58
C THR A 207 -12.55 0.73 8.08
N HIS A 208 -13.23 1.27 9.08
CA HIS A 208 -14.52 0.77 9.56
C HIS A 208 -15.69 1.68 9.11
N ASP A 209 -15.41 2.78 8.39
CA ASP A 209 -16.42 3.70 7.85
C ASP A 209 -16.81 3.26 6.42
N PRO A 210 -18.04 2.73 6.20
CA PRO A 210 -18.50 2.35 4.88
C PRO A 210 -18.55 3.51 3.88
N GLY A 211 -18.78 4.76 4.38
CA GLY A 211 -18.81 5.95 3.54
C GLY A 211 -17.42 6.29 3.01
N GLU A 212 -16.38 6.13 3.83
CA GLU A 212 -14.99 6.29 3.42
C GLU A 212 -14.60 5.23 2.38
N ALA A 213 -14.91 3.96 2.66
CA ALA A 213 -14.62 2.90 1.71
C ALA A 213 -15.33 3.11 0.36
N ALA A 214 -16.61 3.47 0.37
CA ALA A 214 -17.40 3.69 -0.85
C ALA A 214 -16.99 4.97 -1.62
N GLY A 215 -16.49 5.99 -0.91
CA GLY A 215 -16.13 7.28 -1.51
C GLY A 215 -14.73 7.36 -2.10
N LEU A 216 -13.81 6.49 -1.66
CA LEU A 216 -12.41 6.55 -2.06
C LEU A 216 -11.91 5.32 -2.81
N ALA A 217 -12.44 4.14 -2.48
CA ALA A 217 -11.86 2.89 -2.96
C ALA A 217 -12.35 2.54 -4.37
N ASP A 218 -11.40 2.12 -5.21
CA ASP A 218 -11.71 1.47 -6.49
C ASP A 218 -12.31 0.08 -6.26
N ARG A 219 -11.91 -0.55 -5.13
CA ARG A 219 -12.37 -1.89 -4.74
C ARG A 219 -12.39 -2.04 -3.22
N VAL A 220 -13.39 -2.75 -2.73
CA VAL A 220 -13.52 -3.11 -1.31
C VAL A 220 -13.28 -4.61 -1.13
N VAL A 221 -12.46 -4.95 -0.16
CA VAL A 221 -12.15 -6.32 0.24
C VAL A 221 -12.56 -6.51 1.70
N GLU A 222 -13.33 -7.54 1.98
CA GLU A 222 -13.71 -7.89 3.34
C GLU A 222 -12.74 -8.91 3.93
N LEU A 223 -12.19 -8.61 5.08
CA LEU A 223 -11.35 -9.50 5.86
C LEU A 223 -12.13 -9.97 7.09
N ALA A 224 -12.33 -11.28 7.23
CA ALA A 224 -12.97 -11.89 8.38
C ALA A 224 -12.17 -13.10 8.86
N THR A 225 -11.96 -13.21 10.16
CA THR A 225 -11.21 -14.34 10.78
C THR A 225 -9.89 -14.68 10.07
N GLY A 226 -9.16 -13.64 9.65
CA GLY A 226 -7.86 -13.82 8.98
C GLY A 226 -7.92 -14.20 7.51
N GLN A 227 -9.10 -14.20 6.89
CA GLN A 227 -9.27 -14.57 5.47
C GLN A 227 -10.01 -13.47 4.69
N VAL A 228 -9.69 -13.34 3.41
CA VAL A 228 -10.46 -12.52 2.47
C VAL A 228 -11.74 -13.28 2.10
N VAL A 229 -12.89 -12.76 2.52
CA VAL A 229 -14.19 -13.42 2.32
C VAL A 229 -15.06 -12.75 1.26
N GLY A 230 -14.69 -11.55 0.76
CA GLY A 230 -15.41 -10.81 -0.26
C GLY A 230 -14.48 -9.89 -1.05
N GLY A 231 -14.91 -9.51 -2.26
CA GLY A 231 -14.11 -8.76 -3.23
C GLY A 231 -13.66 -9.67 -4.36
N ALA A 232 -13.92 -9.27 -5.61
CA ALA A 232 -13.40 -10.00 -6.77
C ALA A 232 -11.86 -9.94 -6.76
N PRO A 233 -11.16 -11.03 -7.15
CA PRO A 233 -9.72 -11.10 -7.23
C PRO A 233 -9.16 -10.13 -8.27
#